data_bd605229cef60bf1db67ebec8d908ac7
#
_entry.id   bd605229cef60bf1db67ebec8d908ac7
#
_cell.length_a   1.000
_cell.length_b   1.000
_cell.length_c   1.000
_cell.angle_alpha   90.00
_cell.angle_beta   90.00
_cell.angle_gamma   90.00
#
_symmetry.space_group_name_H-M   'P 1'
#
loop_
_entity.id
_entity.type
_entity.pdbx_description
1 polymer ?
#
loop_
_entity_poly.entity_id
_entity_poly.type
_entity_poly.pdbx_seq_one_letter_code
_entity_poly.pdbx_strand_id
1 'polypeptide(L)'
;MKKNTSLALAAMVFAGATLFSQVAMAAPVDISSTPGAVTLTTGGSLAFGDKFKNNQKSNFFNDLFNFTVGQSSNLDMLLSSVSTSAENGLNLTGFGLYSAGTNALVLNGTQKASGATDSWSLSYANLAAGNYYLKVSGNVVSNTGGTFTANGSLVSAVPEPGTYAMLLAGLGLLGFMARRRQKAG
;
A
#
# COMPACT_ATOMS: atom_id res chain seq x y z
N MET A 1 -70.43 47.70 -46.26
CA MET A 1 -70.20 46.65 -45.24
C MET A 1 -68.95 45.90 -45.63
N LYS A 2 -67.83 46.14 -44.93
CA LYS A 2 -66.56 45.44 -45.18
C LYS A 2 -66.36 44.38 -44.09
N LYS A 3 -66.29 43.11 -44.50
CA LYS A 3 -65.94 42.01 -43.54
C LYS A 3 -64.41 41.84 -43.54
N ASN A 4 -63.85 42.06 -42.37
CA ASN A 4 -62.43 41.75 -42.13
C ASN A 4 -62.33 40.32 -41.67
N THR A 5 -61.68 39.47 -42.50
CA THR A 5 -61.26 38.12 -42.13
C THR A 5 -59.89 38.21 -41.57
N SER A 6 -59.76 38.03 -40.26
CA SER A 6 -58.48 37.89 -39.57
C SER A 6 -57.96 36.45 -39.67
N LEU A 7 -56.84 36.30 -40.38
CA LEU A 7 -56.09 35.03 -40.43
C LEU A 7 -55.36 34.86 -39.20
N ALA A 8 -55.72 33.85 -38.38
CA ALA A 8 -54.96 33.44 -37.20
C ALA A 8 -53.86 32.46 -37.64
N LEU A 9 -52.62 32.90 -37.59
CA LEU A 9 -51.43 32.05 -37.83
C LEU A 9 -51.09 31.32 -36.53
N ALA A 10 -51.40 30.02 -36.48
CA ALA A 10 -50.99 29.14 -35.37
C ALA A 10 -49.53 28.75 -35.56
N ALA A 11 -48.63 29.34 -34.79
CA ALA A 11 -47.24 28.90 -34.70
C ALA A 11 -47.16 27.64 -33.82
N MET A 12 -46.94 26.46 -34.40
CA MET A 12 -46.56 25.25 -33.69
C MET A 12 -45.10 25.37 -33.28
N VAL A 13 -44.86 25.62 -31.97
CA VAL A 13 -43.54 25.49 -31.37
C VAL A 13 -43.32 24.00 -31.10
N PHE A 14 -42.49 23.35 -31.94
CA PHE A 14 -41.96 22.02 -31.64
C PHE A 14 -40.90 22.17 -30.53
N ALA A 15 -41.26 21.96 -29.27
CA ALA A 15 -40.32 21.78 -28.18
C ALA A 15 -39.66 20.40 -28.35
N GLY A 16 -38.52 20.37 -29.01
CA GLY A 16 -37.67 19.19 -29.09
C GLY A 16 -37.10 18.88 -27.70
N ALA A 17 -37.77 18.01 -26.94
CA ALA A 17 -37.21 17.44 -25.74
C ALA A 17 -36.07 16.47 -26.16
N THR A 18 -34.84 16.96 -26.13
CA THR A 18 -33.67 16.07 -26.20
C THR A 18 -33.62 15.26 -24.93
N LEU A 19 -34.08 14.03 -24.99
CA LEU A 19 -33.88 13.04 -23.94
C LEU A 19 -32.37 12.74 -23.88
N PHE A 20 -31.67 13.46 -23.02
CA PHE A 20 -30.33 13.03 -22.59
C PHE A 20 -30.51 11.74 -21.80
N SER A 21 -30.27 10.60 -22.46
CA SER A 21 -30.13 9.33 -21.78
C SER A 21 -28.89 9.48 -20.87
N GLN A 22 -29.09 9.83 -19.62
CA GLN A 22 -28.04 9.71 -18.61
C GLN A 22 -27.78 8.21 -18.47
N VAL A 23 -26.65 7.77 -19.01
CA VAL A 23 -26.12 6.45 -18.70
C VAL A 23 -25.75 6.51 -17.21
N ALA A 24 -26.61 5.94 -16.37
CA ALA A 24 -26.31 5.80 -14.94
C ALA A 24 -25.08 4.90 -14.83
N MET A 25 -23.92 5.50 -14.63
CA MET A 25 -22.73 4.73 -14.26
C MET A 25 -22.96 4.21 -12.84
N ALA A 26 -22.79 2.91 -12.66
CA ALA A 26 -22.83 2.32 -11.32
C ALA A 26 -21.81 3.04 -10.42
N ALA A 27 -22.22 3.37 -9.19
CA ALA A 27 -21.31 3.98 -8.23
C ALA A 27 -20.15 3.01 -7.93
N PRO A 28 -18.91 3.53 -7.73
CA PRO A 28 -17.79 2.71 -7.32
C PRO A 28 -18.09 1.96 -6.02
N VAL A 29 -17.74 0.69 -5.96
CA VAL A 29 -17.97 -0.19 -4.81
C VAL A 29 -16.64 -0.47 -4.14
N ASP A 30 -16.65 -0.56 -2.80
CA ASP A 30 -15.52 -1.03 -2.02
C ASP A 30 -15.39 -2.55 -2.20
N ILE A 31 -14.26 -2.99 -2.73
CA ILE A 31 -13.93 -4.39 -2.98
C ILE A 31 -12.73 -4.85 -2.17
N SER A 32 -12.42 -4.14 -1.08
CA SER A 32 -11.33 -4.49 -0.18
C SER A 32 -11.45 -5.94 0.30
N SER A 33 -10.33 -6.63 0.32
CA SER A 33 -10.24 -7.95 0.94
C SER A 33 -10.32 -7.86 2.46
N THR A 34 -10.80 -8.93 3.11
CA THR A 34 -10.73 -9.04 4.56
C THR A 34 -9.28 -8.93 5.02
N PRO A 35 -9.00 -8.22 6.15
CA PRO A 35 -7.64 -8.04 6.62
C PRO A 35 -6.88 -9.36 6.73
N GLY A 36 -5.78 -9.49 5.98
CA GLY A 36 -4.90 -10.65 5.99
C GLY A 36 -3.92 -10.59 7.16
N ALA A 37 -3.67 -11.72 7.81
CA ALA A 37 -2.54 -11.84 8.73
C ALA A 37 -1.29 -12.21 7.93
N VAL A 38 -0.23 -11.43 8.05
CA VAL A 38 1.05 -11.73 7.43
C VAL A 38 2.04 -12.13 8.51
N THR A 39 2.60 -13.33 8.39
CA THR A 39 3.61 -13.79 9.35
C THR A 39 4.95 -13.14 9.03
N LEU A 40 5.38 -12.24 9.90
CA LEU A 40 6.71 -11.63 9.90
C LEU A 40 7.51 -12.24 11.06
N THR A 41 8.58 -12.94 10.72
CA THR A 41 9.61 -13.29 11.71
C THR A 41 10.74 -12.27 11.61
N THR A 42 11.23 -11.77 12.73
CA THR A 42 12.43 -10.91 12.78
C THR A 42 13.59 -11.63 12.10
N GLY A 43 14.22 -10.98 11.11
CA GLY A 43 15.22 -11.60 10.23
C GLY A 43 14.63 -12.29 9.00
N GLY A 44 13.30 -12.25 8.82
CA GLY A 44 12.60 -12.85 7.70
C GLY A 44 12.22 -11.88 6.59
N SER A 45 11.87 -12.46 5.44
CA SER A 45 11.23 -11.74 4.34
C SER A 45 9.71 -11.75 4.50
N LEU A 46 9.08 -10.68 4.00
CA LEU A 46 7.65 -10.52 3.94
C LEU A 46 7.19 -10.51 2.50
N ALA A 47 6.14 -11.25 2.18
CA ALA A 47 5.47 -11.17 0.89
C ALA A 47 3.95 -11.25 1.08
N PHE A 48 3.23 -10.36 0.42
CA PHE A 48 1.76 -10.37 0.37
C PHE A 48 1.27 -9.73 -0.94
N GLY A 49 0.00 -9.84 -1.20
CA GLY A 49 -0.63 -9.25 -2.37
C GLY A 49 -2.08 -9.62 -2.46
N ASP A 50 -2.77 -9.05 -3.45
CA ASP A 50 -4.14 -9.42 -3.77
C ASP A 50 -4.37 -9.42 -5.28
N LYS A 51 -5.45 -10.09 -5.70
CA LYS A 51 -5.87 -10.23 -7.08
C LYS A 51 -7.35 -9.87 -7.23
N PHE A 52 -7.64 -8.87 -8.02
CA PHE A 52 -8.98 -8.42 -8.34
C PHE A 52 -9.49 -9.09 -9.61
N LYS A 53 -10.76 -9.50 -9.57
CA LYS A 53 -11.43 -10.22 -10.65
C LYS A 53 -11.76 -9.27 -11.82
N ASN A 54 -12.18 -9.86 -12.94
CA ASN A 54 -12.72 -9.13 -14.08
C ASN A 54 -14.04 -8.42 -13.71
N ASN A 55 -14.40 -7.41 -14.49
CA ASN A 55 -15.64 -6.62 -14.35
C ASN A 55 -15.75 -5.81 -13.05
N GLN A 56 -14.61 -5.36 -12.53
CA GLN A 56 -14.55 -4.50 -11.32
C GLN A 56 -14.01 -3.09 -11.63
N LYS A 57 -14.08 -2.68 -12.90
CA LYS A 57 -13.64 -1.33 -13.31
C LYS A 57 -14.30 -0.25 -12.46
N SER A 58 -13.52 0.75 -12.07
CA SER A 58 -13.87 1.90 -11.23
C SER A 58 -14.10 1.57 -9.74
N ASN A 59 -14.12 0.31 -9.32
CA ASN A 59 -14.18 -0.06 -7.92
C ASN A 59 -12.85 0.25 -7.22
N PHE A 60 -12.91 0.55 -5.92
CA PHE A 60 -11.75 0.87 -5.09
C PHE A 60 -11.52 -0.18 -4.02
N PHE A 61 -10.31 -0.21 -3.47
CA PHE A 61 -9.93 -1.10 -2.40
C PHE A 61 -8.99 -0.43 -1.39
N ASN A 62 -9.04 -0.92 -0.15
CA ASN A 62 -8.16 -0.58 0.96
C ASN A 62 -7.82 -1.86 1.71
N ASP A 63 -6.83 -2.61 1.21
CA ASP A 63 -6.46 -3.89 1.79
C ASP A 63 -5.51 -3.70 2.97
N LEU A 64 -5.75 -4.46 4.04
CA LEU A 64 -5.01 -4.38 5.29
C LEU A 64 -4.24 -5.68 5.53
N PHE A 65 -2.94 -5.58 5.84
CA PHE A 65 -2.06 -6.71 6.11
C PHE A 65 -1.45 -6.55 7.50
N ASN A 66 -1.99 -7.31 8.47
CA ASN A 66 -1.61 -7.23 9.87
C ASN A 66 -0.32 -8.02 10.14
N PHE A 67 0.56 -7.46 10.97
CA PHE A 67 1.77 -8.14 11.44
C PHE A 67 2.18 -7.67 12.83
N THR A 68 3.05 -8.45 13.46
CA THR A 68 3.59 -8.16 14.79
C THR A 68 5.10 -7.99 14.72
N VAL A 69 5.61 -6.94 15.35
CA VAL A 69 7.03 -6.68 15.55
C VAL A 69 7.39 -7.08 16.99
N GLY A 70 8.22 -8.11 17.15
CA GLY A 70 8.58 -8.65 18.48
C GLY A 70 9.64 -7.83 19.21
N GLN A 71 10.50 -7.12 18.48
CA GLN A 71 11.56 -6.25 18.99
C GLN A 71 11.86 -5.12 18.03
N SER A 72 12.55 -4.07 18.48
CA SER A 72 12.93 -2.95 17.61
C SER A 72 13.59 -3.46 16.33
N SER A 73 13.05 -3.07 15.18
CA SER A 73 13.42 -3.61 13.87
C SER A 73 13.37 -2.53 12.78
N ASN A 74 14.16 -2.72 11.74
CA ASN A 74 14.07 -1.94 10.51
C ASN A 74 13.13 -2.66 9.54
N LEU A 75 12.15 -1.95 9.02
CA LEU A 75 11.17 -2.42 8.04
C LEU A 75 11.47 -1.79 6.68
N ASP A 76 11.68 -2.62 5.65
CA ASP A 76 11.84 -2.18 4.28
C ASP A 76 10.85 -2.93 3.39
N MET A 77 10.05 -2.20 2.62
CA MET A 77 8.97 -2.74 1.79
C MET A 77 8.97 -2.12 0.39
N LEU A 78 8.70 -2.96 -0.61
CA LEU A 78 8.41 -2.56 -1.98
C LEU A 78 7.05 -3.14 -2.38
N LEU A 79 6.13 -2.27 -2.82
CA LEU A 79 4.83 -2.62 -3.37
C LEU A 79 4.86 -2.35 -4.88
N SER A 80 4.30 -3.26 -5.68
CA SER A 80 4.19 -3.07 -7.13
C SER A 80 2.94 -3.70 -7.73
N SER A 81 2.45 -3.08 -8.79
CA SER A 81 1.47 -3.63 -9.73
C SER A 81 1.96 -3.38 -11.15
N VAL A 82 1.87 -4.37 -12.02
CA VAL A 82 2.30 -4.26 -13.42
C VAL A 82 1.15 -4.63 -14.34
N SER A 83 0.90 -3.81 -15.33
CA SER A 83 -0.11 -4.00 -16.37
C SER A 83 0.46 -3.72 -17.75
N THR A 84 -0.31 -4.01 -18.81
CA THR A 84 0.12 -3.79 -20.20
C THR A 84 0.11 -2.33 -20.61
N SER A 85 -0.71 -1.50 -19.95
CA SER A 85 -0.80 -0.06 -20.17
C SER A 85 -1.35 0.64 -18.92
N ALA A 86 -1.30 1.96 -18.87
CA ALA A 86 -1.84 2.76 -17.77
C ALA A 86 -3.38 2.67 -17.64
N GLU A 87 -4.08 2.28 -18.71
CA GLU A 87 -5.53 2.11 -18.74
C GLU A 87 -5.98 0.68 -18.36
N ASN A 88 -5.04 -0.20 -18.02
CA ASN A 88 -5.31 -1.57 -17.62
C ASN A 88 -4.84 -1.86 -16.20
N GLY A 89 -5.41 -2.91 -15.59
CA GLY A 89 -4.99 -3.40 -14.27
C GLY A 89 -5.44 -2.54 -13.11
N LEU A 90 -4.51 -2.18 -12.24
CA LEU A 90 -4.73 -1.39 -11.03
C LEU A 90 -4.04 -0.04 -11.14
N ASN A 91 -4.58 0.95 -10.43
CA ASN A 91 -3.91 2.19 -10.09
C ASN A 91 -3.74 2.22 -8.57
N LEU A 92 -2.50 2.07 -8.08
CA LEU A 92 -2.18 2.11 -6.66
C LEU A 92 -2.05 3.56 -6.20
N THR A 93 -2.95 3.99 -5.31
CA THR A 93 -3.07 5.38 -4.85
C THR A 93 -2.46 5.61 -3.49
N GLY A 94 -2.11 4.55 -2.75
CA GLY A 94 -1.53 4.67 -1.43
C GLY A 94 -0.90 3.39 -0.90
N PHE A 95 0.17 3.58 -0.12
CA PHE A 95 0.83 2.55 0.65
C PHE A 95 1.29 3.17 1.98
N GLY A 96 0.93 2.58 3.11
CA GLY A 96 1.27 3.16 4.41
C GLY A 96 1.35 2.13 5.53
N LEU A 97 2.16 2.46 6.54
CA LEU A 97 2.31 1.73 7.79
C LEU A 97 1.46 2.39 8.88
N TYR A 98 0.68 1.61 9.60
CA TYR A 98 -0.20 2.06 10.67
C TYR A 98 -0.02 1.25 11.94
N SER A 99 -0.22 1.87 13.10
CA SER A 99 -0.33 1.18 14.38
C SER A 99 -1.69 0.51 14.52
N ALA A 100 -1.74 -0.79 14.77
CA ALA A 100 -3.00 -1.53 14.89
C ALA A 100 -3.80 -1.16 16.16
N GLY A 101 -3.12 -0.72 17.23
CA GLY A 101 -3.79 -0.35 18.48
C GLY A 101 -4.51 1.00 18.44
N THR A 102 -4.02 1.95 17.65
CA THR A 102 -4.53 3.31 17.59
C THR A 102 -5.11 3.70 16.22
N ASN A 103 -4.90 2.86 15.20
CA ASN A 103 -5.17 3.15 13.79
C ASN A 103 -4.44 4.41 13.28
N ALA A 104 -3.41 4.88 13.99
CA ALA A 104 -2.64 6.05 13.61
C ALA A 104 -1.65 5.70 12.49
N LEU A 105 -1.53 6.61 11.53
CA LEU A 105 -0.50 6.54 10.50
C LEU A 105 0.89 6.70 11.16
N VAL A 106 1.76 5.73 10.93
CA VAL A 106 3.18 5.77 11.36
C VAL A 106 4.05 6.36 10.26
N LEU A 107 3.86 5.88 9.01
CA LEU A 107 4.61 6.36 7.86
C LEU A 107 3.81 6.16 6.56
N ASN A 108 3.82 7.17 5.69
CA ASN A 108 3.42 7.00 4.30
C ASN A 108 4.58 6.45 3.47
N GLY A 109 4.27 5.52 2.58
CA GLY A 109 5.17 5.11 1.52
C GLY A 109 5.43 6.23 0.51
N THR A 110 6.48 6.08 -0.26
CA THR A 110 6.83 6.97 -1.37
C THR A 110 6.52 6.29 -2.69
N GLN A 111 5.71 6.94 -3.53
CA GLN A 111 5.46 6.47 -4.89
C GLN A 111 6.72 6.65 -5.73
N LYS A 112 7.13 5.59 -6.44
CA LYS A 112 8.32 5.55 -7.30
C LYS A 112 7.95 5.58 -8.78
N ALA A 113 6.84 4.94 -9.13
CA ALA A 113 6.30 4.93 -10.48
C ALA A 113 4.77 4.88 -10.45
N SER A 114 4.14 5.38 -11.51
CA SER A 114 2.69 5.34 -11.74
C SER A 114 2.41 5.10 -13.22
N GLY A 115 1.31 4.43 -13.54
CA GLY A 115 0.86 4.14 -14.90
C GLY A 115 0.80 2.65 -15.22
N ALA A 116 1.48 2.19 -16.27
CA ALA A 116 1.55 0.76 -16.60
C ALA A 116 2.24 -0.06 -15.51
N THR A 117 3.16 0.57 -14.79
CA THR A 117 3.76 0.03 -13.57
C THR A 117 3.56 1.02 -12.45
N ASP A 118 2.80 0.61 -11.43
CA ASP A 118 2.74 1.32 -10.16
C ASP A 118 3.73 0.71 -9.18
N SER A 119 4.53 1.54 -8.53
CA SER A 119 5.41 1.07 -7.47
C SER A 119 5.55 2.07 -6.34
N TRP A 120 5.63 1.54 -5.11
CA TRP A 120 5.78 2.29 -3.87
C TRP A 120 6.86 1.66 -3.01
N SER A 121 7.62 2.47 -2.30
CA SER A 121 8.57 2.01 -1.29
C SER A 121 8.22 2.58 0.08
N LEU A 122 8.50 1.80 1.12
CA LEU A 122 8.34 2.22 2.51
C LEU A 122 9.55 1.68 3.28
N SER A 123 10.28 2.56 3.97
CA SER A 123 11.42 2.21 4.81
C SER A 123 11.28 2.91 6.15
N TYR A 124 11.32 2.15 7.24
CA TYR A 124 11.19 2.67 8.60
C TYR A 124 12.25 2.05 9.52
N ALA A 125 13.11 2.90 10.06
CA ALA A 125 14.17 2.47 10.99
C ALA A 125 13.66 2.45 12.44
N ASN A 126 14.12 1.47 13.22
CA ASN A 126 13.83 1.35 14.65
C ASN A 126 12.32 1.28 14.97
N LEU A 127 11.54 0.56 14.15
CA LEU A 127 10.14 0.28 14.45
C LEU A 127 10.04 -0.49 15.77
N ALA A 128 9.37 0.08 16.76
CA ALA A 128 9.24 -0.49 18.09
C ALA A 128 8.47 -1.83 18.07
N ALA A 129 8.64 -2.65 19.10
CA ALA A 129 7.78 -3.82 19.28
C ALA A 129 6.31 -3.42 19.38
N GLY A 130 5.43 -4.15 18.70
CA GLY A 130 4.00 -3.82 18.65
C GLY A 130 3.28 -4.50 17.51
N ASN A 131 1.97 -4.23 17.44
CA ASN A 131 1.10 -4.69 16.36
C ASN A 131 0.88 -3.56 15.35
N TYR A 132 1.04 -3.88 14.08
CA TYR A 132 0.95 -2.95 12.97
C TYR A 132 0.16 -3.54 11.82
N TYR A 133 -0.22 -2.70 10.88
CA TYR A 133 -0.68 -3.14 9.58
C TYR A 133 -0.13 -2.26 8.47
N LEU A 134 0.07 -2.88 7.31
CA LEU A 134 0.31 -2.19 6.06
C LEU A 134 -1.03 -2.03 5.33
N LYS A 135 -1.30 -0.83 4.85
CA LYS A 135 -2.50 -0.51 4.07
C LYS A 135 -2.10 -0.25 2.65
N VAL A 136 -2.72 -0.97 1.71
CA VAL A 136 -2.62 -0.73 0.27
C VAL A 136 -3.95 -0.18 -0.22
N SER A 137 -3.91 0.96 -0.89
CA SER A 137 -5.10 1.62 -1.44
C SER A 137 -4.98 1.74 -2.95
N GLY A 138 -6.08 1.59 -3.65
CA GLY A 138 -6.10 1.72 -5.11
C GLY A 138 -7.48 1.56 -5.71
N ASN A 139 -7.53 1.54 -7.03
CA ASN A 139 -8.73 1.27 -7.81
C ASN A 139 -8.42 0.40 -9.03
N VAL A 140 -9.44 -0.33 -9.49
CA VAL A 140 -9.36 -1.14 -10.71
C VAL A 140 -9.63 -0.25 -11.92
N VAL A 141 -8.68 -0.17 -12.85
CA VAL A 141 -8.75 0.74 -14.00
C VAL A 141 -9.51 0.11 -15.17
N SER A 142 -9.48 -1.21 -15.30
CA SER A 142 -10.07 -1.92 -16.44
C SER A 142 -10.95 -3.10 -16.03
N ASN A 143 -11.70 -3.64 -17.01
CA ASN A 143 -12.53 -4.83 -16.78
C ASN A 143 -11.73 -6.15 -16.71
N THR A 144 -10.43 -6.12 -16.92
CA THR A 144 -9.57 -7.31 -16.85
C THR A 144 -9.08 -7.62 -15.42
N GLY A 145 -9.46 -6.78 -14.45
CA GLY A 145 -8.94 -6.88 -13.10
C GLY A 145 -7.47 -6.51 -13.01
N GLY A 146 -6.79 -6.99 -11.97
CA GLY A 146 -5.37 -6.72 -11.78
C GLY A 146 -4.83 -7.40 -10.51
N THR A 147 -3.54 -7.30 -10.30
CA THR A 147 -2.84 -7.87 -9.14
C THR A 147 -1.80 -6.90 -8.64
N PHE A 148 -1.67 -6.78 -7.33
CA PHE A 148 -0.49 -6.17 -6.74
C PHE A 148 0.27 -7.17 -5.87
N THR A 149 1.55 -6.94 -5.69
CA THR A 149 2.40 -7.69 -4.77
C THR A 149 3.27 -6.74 -3.98
N ALA A 150 3.49 -7.07 -2.71
CA ALA A 150 4.45 -6.40 -1.86
C ALA A 150 5.47 -7.39 -1.34
N ASN A 151 6.73 -6.97 -1.32
CA ASN A 151 7.85 -7.75 -0.81
C ASN A 151 8.70 -6.86 0.08
N GLY A 152 9.28 -7.44 1.12
CA GLY A 152 10.14 -6.69 2.01
C GLY A 152 10.83 -7.53 3.06
N SER A 153 11.41 -6.86 4.05
CA SER A 153 12.11 -7.49 5.16
C SER A 153 11.89 -6.75 6.46
N LEU A 154 11.97 -7.49 7.56
CA LEU A 154 11.99 -6.97 8.91
C LEU A 154 13.28 -7.46 9.58
N VAL A 155 14.24 -6.56 9.80
CA VAL A 155 15.57 -6.88 10.34
C VAL A 155 15.71 -6.25 11.71
N SER A 156 16.23 -7.02 12.69
CA SER A 156 16.49 -6.46 14.05
C SER A 156 17.36 -5.21 13.96
N ALA A 157 16.94 -4.15 14.63
CA ALA A 157 17.68 -2.90 14.69
C ALA A 157 18.84 -2.93 15.72
N VAL A 158 18.83 -3.92 16.61
CA VAL A 158 19.81 -4.05 17.68
C VAL A 158 20.72 -5.24 17.41
N PRO A 159 22.07 -5.07 17.38
CA PRO A 159 22.99 -6.19 17.38
C PRO A 159 22.73 -7.06 18.63
N GLU A 160 22.72 -8.39 18.46
CA GLU A 160 22.47 -9.30 19.56
C GLU A 160 23.42 -9.02 20.73
N PRO A 161 22.94 -9.00 22.00
CA PRO A 161 23.79 -8.77 23.17
C PRO A 161 24.99 -9.72 23.25
N GLY A 162 24.87 -10.91 22.66
CA GLY A 162 25.95 -11.89 22.55
C GLY A 162 27.16 -11.39 21.74
N THR A 163 26.96 -10.53 20.76
CA THR A 163 28.05 -9.95 19.96
C THR A 163 28.93 -9.04 20.81
N TYR A 164 28.33 -8.20 21.65
CA TYR A 164 29.07 -7.34 22.58
C TYR A 164 29.73 -8.17 23.69
N ALA A 165 29.06 -9.19 24.20
CA ALA A 165 29.61 -10.08 25.20
C ALA A 165 30.84 -10.82 24.68
N MET A 166 30.81 -11.34 23.47
CA MET A 166 31.95 -12.01 22.82
C MET A 166 33.09 -11.05 22.53
N LEU A 167 32.81 -9.83 22.09
CA LEU A 167 33.81 -8.80 21.87
C LEU A 167 34.51 -8.43 23.20
N LEU A 168 33.74 -8.17 24.25
CA LEU A 168 34.29 -7.84 25.60
C LEU A 168 35.07 -9.03 26.19
N ALA A 169 34.59 -10.26 26.01
CA ALA A 169 35.31 -11.46 26.45
C ALA A 169 36.65 -11.61 25.74
N GLY A 170 36.66 -11.39 24.40
CA GLY A 170 37.88 -11.42 23.59
C GLY A 170 38.88 -10.35 23.98
N LEU A 171 38.44 -9.10 24.15
CA LEU A 171 39.31 -8.02 24.65
C LEU A 171 39.80 -8.25 26.06
N GLY A 172 38.95 -8.76 26.94
CA GLY A 172 39.32 -9.12 28.31
C GLY A 172 40.40 -10.20 28.35
N LEU A 173 40.30 -11.24 27.53
CA LEU A 173 41.29 -12.30 27.41
C LEU A 173 42.62 -11.79 26.89
N LEU A 174 42.61 -10.94 25.87
CA LEU A 174 43.83 -10.33 25.33
C LEU A 174 44.53 -9.43 26.36
N GLY A 175 43.75 -8.60 27.06
CA GLY A 175 44.27 -7.76 28.18
C GLY A 175 44.88 -8.58 29.31
N PHE A 176 44.25 -9.66 29.69
CA PHE A 176 44.78 -10.58 30.70
C PHE A 176 46.11 -11.24 30.25
N MET A 177 46.18 -11.72 29.03
CA MET A 177 47.41 -12.31 28.49
C MET A 177 48.54 -11.30 28.35
N ALA A 178 48.28 -10.07 27.94
CA ALA A 178 49.28 -9.01 27.87
C ALA A 178 49.87 -8.67 29.24
N ARG A 179 49.01 -8.55 30.28
CA ARG A 179 49.43 -8.31 31.67
C ARG A 179 50.26 -9.44 32.21
N ARG A 180 49.97 -10.69 31.87
CA ARG A 180 50.72 -11.85 32.33
C ARG A 180 52.14 -11.88 31.75
N ARG A 181 52.32 -11.49 30.50
CA ARG A 181 53.62 -11.37 29.82
C ARG A 181 54.51 -10.30 30.48
N GLN A 182 53.96 -9.18 30.93
CA GLN A 182 54.72 -8.11 31.58
C GLN A 182 55.21 -8.49 32.96
N LYS A 183 54.62 -9.49 33.65
CA LYS A 183 55.06 -9.96 34.97
C LYS A 183 56.08 -11.09 34.89
N ALA A 184 56.30 -11.68 33.72
CA ALA A 184 57.21 -12.83 33.51
C ALA A 184 58.57 -12.42 32.90
N GLY A 185 58.83 -11.14 32.67
CA GLY A 185 60.09 -10.54 32.28
C GLY A 185 60.57 -9.60 33.39
#